data_146997e7864cc1c638acc0529f09a71e
#
_entry.id   146997e7864cc1c638acc0529f09a71e
#
_cell.length_a   1.000
_cell.length_b   1.000
_cell.length_c   1.000
_cell.angle_alpha   90.00
_cell.angle_beta   90.00
_cell.angle_gamma   90.00
#
_symmetry.space_group_name_H-M   'P 1'
#
loop_
_entity.id
_entity.type
_entity.pdbx_description
1 polymer ?
#
loop_
_entity_poly.entity_id
_entity_poly.type
_entity_poly.pdbx_seq_one_letter_code
_entity_poly.pdbx_strand_id
1 'polypeptide(L)'
;REEICWIVGGAGAGKTTISKALSTQLNIPVYDMDAGIYGDYHSRFRQEVHPVNKAWSSAENGLDWLLSMSWEEFDSFNRAALPEYLDLLAEDIARMPPDAALIIDGGICNPGLLARVFPARRIVCLERPGQSSEEIWLANEERRVMKDFIDPLPEPEAKWRKFLEFDSNITATMMEECRENQIRVLSWAEGETVERMAGRTAEALGLKE
;
A
#
# COMPACT_ATOMS: atom_id res chain seq x y z
N ARG A 1 -1.59 9.64 16.96
CA ARG A 1 -2.34 8.65 17.78
C ARG A 1 -1.46 7.42 17.94
N GLU A 2 -1.22 6.99 19.16
CA GLU A 2 -0.35 5.83 19.45
C GLU A 2 -0.97 4.49 19.08
N GLU A 3 -2.27 4.45 18.82
CA GLU A 3 -3.05 3.24 18.53
C GLU A 3 -3.23 2.96 17.02
N ILE A 4 -2.57 3.74 16.15
CA ILE A 4 -2.63 3.51 14.70
C ILE A 4 -1.45 2.63 14.29
N CYS A 5 -1.75 1.55 13.58
CA CYS A 5 -0.77 0.62 13.02
C CYS A 5 -0.90 0.51 11.51
N TRP A 6 0.23 0.29 10.85
CA TRP A 6 0.29 0.13 9.40
C TRP A 6 0.76 -1.26 9.00
N ILE A 7 0.06 -1.86 8.06
CA ILE A 7 0.49 -3.09 7.38
C ILE A 7 0.76 -2.75 5.93
N VAL A 8 2.02 -2.68 5.57
CA VAL A 8 2.50 -2.39 4.21
C VAL A 8 3.13 -3.65 3.59
N GLY A 9 3.46 -3.59 2.31
CA GLY A 9 4.07 -4.71 1.58
C GLY A 9 3.69 -4.68 0.11
N GLY A 10 4.44 -5.35 -0.72
CA GLY A 10 4.18 -5.48 -2.16
C GLY A 10 2.86 -6.19 -2.49
N ALA A 11 2.52 -6.22 -3.76
CA ALA A 11 1.40 -7.02 -4.24
C ALA A 11 1.59 -8.49 -3.82
N GLY A 12 0.51 -9.17 -3.47
CA GLY A 12 0.57 -10.58 -3.05
C GLY A 12 1.15 -10.86 -1.68
N ALA A 13 1.64 -9.87 -0.95
CA ALA A 13 2.23 -10.06 0.38
C ALA A 13 1.22 -10.48 1.46
N GLY A 14 -0.09 -10.45 1.18
CA GLY A 14 -1.12 -10.90 2.13
C GLY A 14 -1.60 -9.82 3.10
N LYS A 15 -1.31 -8.56 2.85
CA LYS A 15 -1.72 -7.42 3.70
C LYS A 15 -3.19 -7.50 4.12
N THR A 16 -4.09 -7.50 3.16
CA THR A 16 -5.54 -7.48 3.41
C THR A 16 -6.01 -8.73 4.17
N THR A 17 -5.43 -9.89 3.88
CA THR A 17 -5.73 -11.12 4.61
C THR A 17 -5.33 -11.00 6.09
N ILE A 18 -4.14 -10.49 6.36
CA ILE A 18 -3.63 -10.32 7.73
C ILE A 18 -4.37 -9.19 8.46
N SER A 19 -4.65 -8.07 7.80
CA SER A 19 -5.43 -6.97 8.36
C SER A 19 -6.82 -7.43 8.80
N LYS A 20 -7.52 -8.20 7.96
CA LYS A 20 -8.83 -8.79 8.30
C LYS A 20 -8.75 -9.80 9.44
N ALA A 21 -7.73 -10.65 9.46
CA ALA A 21 -7.54 -11.62 10.55
C ALA A 21 -7.32 -10.90 11.89
N LEU A 22 -6.46 -9.89 11.93
CA LEU A 22 -6.22 -9.07 13.12
C LEU A 22 -7.46 -8.30 13.56
N SER A 23 -8.19 -7.72 12.60
CA SER A 23 -9.44 -7.02 12.88
C SER A 23 -10.45 -7.92 13.59
N THR A 24 -10.58 -9.17 13.11
CA THR A 24 -11.49 -10.15 13.71
C THR A 24 -11.04 -10.59 15.10
N GLN A 25 -9.73 -10.84 15.28
CA GLN A 25 -9.17 -11.34 16.54
C GLN A 25 -9.16 -10.27 17.64
N LEU A 26 -8.84 -9.04 17.29
CA LEU A 26 -8.60 -7.96 18.25
C LEU A 26 -9.74 -6.92 18.31
N ASN A 27 -10.78 -7.09 17.48
CA ASN A 27 -11.88 -6.13 17.31
C ASN A 27 -11.38 -4.70 17.00
N ILE A 28 -10.33 -4.60 16.17
CA ILE A 28 -9.77 -3.33 15.71
C ILE A 28 -10.24 -3.08 14.27
N PRO A 29 -10.83 -1.91 13.95
CA PRO A 29 -11.25 -1.60 12.59
C PRO A 29 -10.06 -1.51 11.63
N VAL A 30 -10.31 -1.84 10.36
CA VAL A 30 -9.34 -1.68 9.26
C VAL A 30 -9.74 -0.50 8.40
N TYR A 31 -8.79 0.34 8.06
CA TYR A 31 -8.88 1.36 7.03
C TYR A 31 -8.16 0.88 5.79
N ASP A 32 -8.90 0.68 4.71
CA ASP A 32 -8.37 0.30 3.41
C ASP A 32 -7.85 1.55 2.68
N MET A 33 -6.53 1.71 2.69
CA MET A 33 -5.88 2.88 2.08
C MET A 33 -5.93 2.84 0.55
N ASP A 34 -5.88 1.64 -0.04
CA ASP A 34 -6.00 1.48 -1.50
C ASP A 34 -7.39 1.90 -1.97
N ALA A 35 -8.45 1.51 -1.25
CA ALA A 35 -9.82 1.94 -1.56
C ALA A 35 -9.98 3.47 -1.43
N GLY A 36 -9.31 4.10 -0.48
CA GLY A 36 -9.26 5.57 -0.36
C GLY A 36 -8.58 6.20 -1.57
N ILE A 37 -7.36 5.81 -1.86
CA ILE A 37 -6.50 6.39 -2.90
C ILE A 37 -7.13 6.24 -4.29
N TYR A 38 -7.58 5.04 -4.65
CA TYR A 38 -8.13 4.76 -5.98
C TYR A 38 -9.64 5.02 -6.10
N GLY A 39 -10.29 5.48 -5.03
CA GLY A 39 -11.71 5.76 -4.98
C GLY A 39 -12.05 7.15 -4.45
N ASP A 40 -12.41 7.24 -3.19
CA ASP A 40 -12.99 8.44 -2.57
C ASP A 40 -12.09 9.67 -2.64
N TYR A 41 -10.77 9.50 -2.49
CA TYR A 41 -9.82 10.62 -2.50
C TYR A 41 -9.77 11.37 -3.83
N HIS A 42 -10.07 10.71 -4.97
CA HIS A 42 -10.10 11.38 -6.27
C HIS A 42 -11.01 12.60 -6.30
N SER A 43 -12.16 12.51 -5.65
CA SER A 43 -13.12 13.63 -5.56
C SER A 43 -12.71 14.70 -4.55
N ARG A 44 -11.80 14.36 -3.63
CA ARG A 44 -11.38 15.22 -2.51
C ARG A 44 -10.09 15.98 -2.79
N PHE A 45 -9.30 15.60 -3.80
CA PHE A 45 -8.08 16.31 -4.15
C PHE A 45 -8.38 17.74 -4.61
N ARG A 46 -7.72 18.71 -3.97
CA ARG A 46 -7.83 20.15 -4.23
C ARG A 46 -6.51 20.67 -4.76
N GLN A 47 -6.55 21.50 -5.80
CA GLN A 47 -5.33 22.01 -6.47
C GLN A 47 -4.39 22.76 -5.52
N GLU A 48 -4.94 23.49 -4.56
CA GLU A 48 -4.18 24.33 -3.63
C GLU A 48 -3.47 23.52 -2.53
N VAL A 49 -3.98 22.33 -2.20
CA VAL A 49 -3.51 21.50 -1.07
C VAL A 49 -2.91 20.20 -1.54
N HIS A 50 -3.47 19.62 -2.62
CA HIS A 50 -3.09 18.31 -3.15
C HIS A 50 -2.72 18.40 -4.64
N PRO A 51 -1.77 19.28 -5.03
CA PRO A 51 -1.50 19.55 -6.45
C PRO A 51 -0.98 18.32 -7.20
N VAL A 52 -0.22 17.44 -6.54
CA VAL A 52 0.36 16.23 -7.15
C VAL A 52 -0.73 15.23 -7.53
N ASN A 53 -1.57 14.87 -6.57
CA ASN A 53 -2.68 13.94 -6.81
C ASN A 53 -3.80 14.57 -7.62
N LYS A 54 -3.97 15.90 -7.54
CA LYS A 54 -4.92 16.59 -8.40
C LYS A 54 -4.53 16.50 -9.86
N ALA A 55 -3.24 16.61 -10.18
CA ALA A 55 -2.74 16.40 -11.54
C ALA A 55 -3.03 14.99 -12.04
N TRP A 56 -2.73 13.95 -11.22
CA TRP A 56 -3.03 12.56 -11.55
C TRP A 56 -4.54 12.31 -11.72
N SER A 57 -5.36 12.72 -10.76
CA SER A 57 -6.81 12.49 -10.79
C SER A 57 -7.54 13.27 -11.89
N SER A 58 -6.89 14.27 -12.50
CA SER A 58 -7.40 15.06 -13.63
C SER A 58 -6.94 14.52 -14.98
N ALA A 59 -6.09 13.50 -15.03
CA ALA A 59 -5.67 12.85 -16.27
C ALA A 59 -6.86 12.13 -16.91
N GLU A 60 -6.93 12.10 -18.25
CA GLU A 60 -7.95 11.38 -19.00
C GLU A 60 -8.00 9.89 -18.64
N ASN A 61 -6.82 9.28 -18.48
CA ASN A 61 -6.64 7.93 -17.95
C ASN A 61 -5.46 7.95 -16.98
N GLY A 62 -5.75 7.81 -15.68
CA GLY A 62 -4.75 7.87 -14.61
C GLY A 62 -3.73 6.73 -14.68
N LEU A 63 -4.13 5.52 -15.13
CA LEU A 63 -3.22 4.40 -15.27
C LEU A 63 -2.25 4.63 -16.43
N ASP A 64 -2.75 5.08 -17.57
CA ASP A 64 -1.93 5.43 -18.73
C ASP A 64 -0.94 6.54 -18.40
N TRP A 65 -1.38 7.54 -17.66
CA TRP A 65 -0.56 8.64 -17.21
C TRP A 65 0.61 8.15 -16.34
N LEU A 66 0.37 7.25 -15.37
CA LEU A 66 1.41 6.65 -14.54
C LEU A 66 2.36 5.76 -15.35
N LEU A 67 1.84 4.94 -16.26
CA LEU A 67 2.63 4.04 -17.10
C LEU A 67 3.40 4.78 -18.22
N SER A 68 3.18 6.07 -18.40
CA SER A 68 3.96 6.90 -19.31
C SER A 68 5.25 7.42 -18.68
N MET A 69 5.39 7.36 -17.35
CA MET A 69 6.56 7.82 -16.60
C MET A 69 7.76 6.87 -16.73
N SER A 70 8.98 7.37 -16.50
CA SER A 70 10.12 6.52 -16.14
C SER A 70 9.93 6.01 -14.71
N TRP A 71 10.77 5.05 -14.27
CA TRP A 71 10.75 4.60 -12.87
C TRP A 71 11.05 5.74 -11.90
N GLU A 72 12.03 6.57 -12.21
CA GLU A 72 12.45 7.70 -11.37
C GLU A 72 11.34 8.75 -11.23
N GLU A 73 10.61 9.02 -12.32
CA GLU A 73 9.46 9.91 -12.30
C GLU A 73 8.32 9.32 -11.47
N PHE A 74 8.05 8.02 -11.63
CA PHE A 74 7.02 7.32 -10.89
C PHE A 74 7.32 7.24 -9.39
N ASP A 75 8.56 6.92 -8.99
CA ASP A 75 8.97 6.92 -7.58
C ASP A 75 8.91 8.34 -6.98
N SER A 76 9.36 9.34 -7.74
CA SER A 76 9.25 10.75 -7.33
C SER A 76 7.80 11.18 -7.16
N PHE A 77 6.91 10.76 -8.06
CA PHE A 77 5.47 11.00 -7.93
C PHE A 77 4.91 10.38 -6.65
N ASN A 78 5.17 9.09 -6.39
CA ASN A 78 4.67 8.41 -5.18
C ASN A 78 5.17 9.09 -3.90
N ARG A 79 6.42 9.52 -3.87
CA ARG A 79 6.98 10.25 -2.73
C ARG A 79 6.32 11.60 -2.51
N ALA A 80 6.00 12.32 -3.57
CA ALA A 80 5.33 13.61 -3.49
C ALA A 80 3.82 13.46 -3.20
N ALA A 81 3.19 12.39 -3.66
CA ALA A 81 1.78 12.09 -3.44
C ALA A 81 1.47 11.66 -1.99
N LEU A 82 2.39 10.96 -1.33
CA LEU A 82 2.15 10.39 0.00
C LEU A 82 1.73 11.43 1.06
N PRO A 83 2.36 12.60 1.21
CA PRO A 83 1.89 13.61 2.17
C PRO A 83 0.44 14.05 1.95
N GLU A 84 0.02 14.14 0.69
CA GLU A 84 -1.34 14.54 0.32
C GLU A 84 -2.37 13.43 0.67
N TYR A 85 -2.00 12.16 0.53
CA TYR A 85 -2.81 11.04 1.03
C TYR A 85 -2.94 11.06 2.55
N LEU A 86 -1.84 11.35 3.26
CA LEU A 86 -1.84 11.42 4.71
C LEU A 86 -2.67 12.59 5.23
N ASP A 87 -2.79 13.69 4.49
CA ASP A 87 -3.68 14.80 4.82
C ASP A 87 -5.15 14.35 4.79
N LEU A 88 -5.59 13.70 3.72
CA LEU A 88 -6.95 13.17 3.63
C LEU A 88 -7.23 12.06 4.66
N LEU A 89 -6.26 11.19 4.89
CA LEU A 89 -6.36 10.18 5.94
C LEU A 89 -6.51 10.83 7.33
N ALA A 90 -5.77 11.91 7.59
CA ALA A 90 -5.90 12.64 8.86
C ALA A 90 -7.29 13.26 9.04
N GLU A 91 -7.90 13.78 7.96
CA GLU A 91 -9.29 14.24 7.96
C GLU A 91 -10.26 13.10 8.33
N ASP A 92 -10.06 11.91 7.77
CA ASP A 92 -10.94 10.75 8.03
C ASP A 92 -10.78 10.24 9.47
N ILE A 93 -9.53 10.12 9.94
CA ILE A 93 -9.23 9.72 11.31
C ILE A 93 -9.77 10.75 12.33
N ALA A 94 -9.81 12.04 11.98
CA ALA A 94 -10.35 13.07 12.85
C ALA A 94 -11.86 12.90 13.13
N ARG A 95 -12.58 12.20 12.26
CA ARG A 95 -14.01 11.88 12.40
C ARG A 95 -14.27 10.63 13.25
N MET A 96 -13.22 9.85 13.53
CA MET A 96 -13.29 8.64 14.36
C MET A 96 -13.16 8.98 15.84
N PRO A 97 -13.61 8.10 16.76
CA PRO A 97 -13.38 8.28 18.19
C PRO A 97 -11.90 8.52 18.51
N PRO A 98 -11.57 9.42 19.46
CA PRO A 98 -10.19 9.87 19.67
C PRO A 98 -9.22 8.76 20.10
N ASP A 99 -9.71 7.75 20.81
CA ASP A 99 -8.90 6.64 21.35
C ASP A 99 -9.09 5.33 20.57
N ALA A 100 -9.75 5.38 19.40
CA ALA A 100 -9.95 4.20 18.58
C ALA A 100 -8.62 3.70 18.03
N ALA A 101 -8.30 2.43 18.29
CA ALA A 101 -7.24 1.71 17.60
C ALA A 101 -7.63 1.54 16.12
N LEU A 102 -6.65 1.56 15.22
CA LEU A 102 -6.87 1.46 13.78
C LEU A 102 -5.74 0.70 13.11
N ILE A 103 -6.08 -0.26 12.28
CA ILE A 103 -5.14 -0.89 11.34
C ILE A 103 -5.33 -0.23 9.99
N ILE A 104 -4.24 0.29 9.41
CA ILE A 104 -4.25 0.83 8.05
C ILE A 104 -3.61 -0.21 7.12
N ASP A 105 -4.35 -0.62 6.09
CA ASP A 105 -3.97 -1.64 5.12
C ASP A 105 -3.59 -1.01 3.79
N GLY A 106 -2.37 -1.28 3.34
CA GLY A 106 -1.91 -1.00 1.97
C GLY A 106 -1.62 0.46 1.64
N GLY A 107 -1.69 0.76 0.36
CA GLY A 107 -1.67 2.12 -0.22
C GLY A 107 -0.34 2.85 -0.21
N ILE A 108 0.74 2.29 0.32
CA ILE A 108 2.01 2.98 0.51
C ILE A 108 3.15 2.26 -0.20
N CYS A 109 3.84 2.98 -1.08
CA CYS A 109 5.04 2.49 -1.78
C CYS A 109 6.33 2.83 -1.03
N ASN A 110 6.33 3.89 -0.21
CA ASN A 110 7.52 4.44 0.44
C ASN A 110 7.39 4.43 1.97
N PRO A 111 7.55 3.27 2.63
CA PRO A 111 7.40 3.15 4.08
C PRO A 111 8.42 3.96 4.88
N GLY A 112 9.58 4.28 4.32
CA GLY A 112 10.55 5.17 4.94
C GLY A 112 10.03 6.59 5.15
N LEU A 113 9.20 7.10 4.22
CA LEU A 113 8.53 8.40 4.41
C LEU A 113 7.44 8.30 5.48
N LEU A 114 6.72 7.18 5.53
CA LEU A 114 5.72 6.91 6.55
C LEU A 114 6.36 6.90 7.96
N ALA A 115 7.56 6.35 8.10
CA ALA A 115 8.31 6.31 9.36
C ALA A 115 8.75 7.68 9.89
N ARG A 116 8.67 8.74 9.07
CA ARG A 116 8.88 10.12 9.53
C ARG A 116 7.67 10.69 10.29
N VAL A 117 6.51 10.11 10.08
CA VAL A 117 5.23 10.56 10.66
C VAL A 117 4.74 9.60 11.75
N PHE A 118 4.96 8.30 11.56
CA PHE A 118 4.56 7.25 12.50
C PHE A 118 5.80 6.54 13.06
N PRO A 119 5.77 6.11 14.33
CA PRO A 119 6.87 5.33 14.89
C PRO A 119 7.10 4.03 14.11
N ALA A 120 8.34 3.70 13.77
CA ALA A 120 8.67 2.48 13.01
C ALA A 120 8.11 1.20 13.66
N ARG A 121 7.99 1.14 14.99
CA ARG A 121 7.37 0.01 15.72
C ARG A 121 5.87 -0.17 15.44
N ARG A 122 5.20 0.82 14.84
CA ARG A 122 3.80 0.78 14.45
C ARG A 122 3.60 0.50 12.96
N ILE A 123 4.67 0.19 12.27
CA ILE A 123 4.68 -0.16 10.85
C ILE A 123 5.28 -1.56 10.72
N VAL A 124 4.60 -2.45 10.02
CA VAL A 124 5.12 -3.76 9.62
C VAL A 124 5.02 -3.92 8.11
N CYS A 125 6.05 -4.43 7.50
CA CYS A 125 6.06 -4.78 6.09
C CYS A 125 5.95 -6.29 5.94
N LEU A 126 4.96 -6.73 5.16
CA LEU A 126 4.80 -8.15 4.83
C LEU A 126 5.49 -8.44 3.50
N GLU A 127 6.17 -9.57 3.45
CA GLU A 127 6.84 -10.07 2.27
C GLU A 127 6.45 -11.52 2.01
N ARG A 128 6.19 -11.86 0.75
CA ARG A 128 6.03 -13.24 0.30
C ARG A 128 7.07 -13.53 -0.77
N PRO A 129 8.21 -14.13 -0.36
CA PRO A 129 9.31 -14.42 -1.29
C PRO A 129 8.94 -15.52 -2.29
N GLY A 130 9.68 -15.59 -3.39
CA GLY A 130 9.62 -16.71 -4.34
C GLY A 130 8.56 -16.61 -5.44
N GLN A 131 7.87 -15.47 -5.59
CA GLN A 131 6.95 -15.21 -6.70
C GLN A 131 7.40 -13.96 -7.48
N SER A 132 7.36 -14.05 -8.81
CA SER A 132 7.54 -12.87 -9.68
C SER A 132 6.28 -12.00 -9.68
N SER A 133 6.42 -10.74 -10.08
CA SER A 133 5.27 -9.84 -10.25
C SER A 133 4.26 -10.42 -11.25
N GLU A 134 4.71 -11.03 -12.34
CA GLU A 134 3.81 -11.65 -13.31
C GLU A 134 3.01 -12.80 -12.70
N GLU A 135 3.65 -13.71 -11.95
CA GLU A 135 2.96 -14.80 -11.25
C GLU A 135 1.93 -14.25 -10.26
N ILE A 136 2.26 -13.20 -9.53
CA ILE A 136 1.35 -12.55 -8.57
C ILE A 136 0.13 -11.96 -9.29
N TRP A 137 0.35 -11.19 -10.37
CA TRP A 137 -0.72 -10.48 -11.06
C TRP A 137 -1.58 -11.37 -11.97
N LEU A 138 -1.09 -12.55 -12.34
CA LEU A 138 -1.85 -13.55 -13.10
C LEU A 138 -2.43 -14.68 -12.23
N ALA A 139 -2.21 -14.65 -10.90
CA ALA A 139 -2.57 -15.74 -9.99
C ALA A 139 -4.08 -16.03 -9.91
N ASN A 140 -4.93 -15.02 -10.02
CA ASN A 140 -6.39 -15.14 -9.93
C ASN A 140 -7.12 -14.07 -10.74
N GLU A 141 -8.43 -14.22 -10.91
CA GLU A 141 -9.26 -13.31 -11.71
C GLU A 141 -9.27 -11.88 -11.16
N GLU A 142 -9.34 -11.70 -9.84
CA GLU A 142 -9.36 -10.39 -9.21
C GLU A 142 -8.12 -9.56 -9.56
N ARG A 143 -6.94 -10.20 -9.62
CA ARG A 143 -5.69 -9.53 -10.00
C ARG A 143 -5.55 -9.32 -11.50
N ARG A 144 -6.06 -10.25 -12.31
CA ARG A 144 -6.05 -10.14 -13.79
C ARG A 144 -6.81 -8.91 -14.30
N VAL A 145 -7.76 -8.39 -13.53
CA VAL A 145 -8.48 -7.14 -13.84
C VAL A 145 -7.51 -5.99 -14.14
N MET A 146 -6.31 -5.96 -13.53
CA MET A 146 -5.29 -4.96 -13.89
C MET A 146 -4.84 -5.08 -15.35
N LYS A 147 -4.66 -6.30 -15.83
CA LYS A 147 -4.32 -6.53 -17.24
C LYS A 147 -5.46 -6.08 -18.15
N ASP A 148 -6.72 -6.33 -17.77
CA ASP A 148 -7.89 -5.90 -18.53
C ASP A 148 -8.00 -4.36 -18.61
N PHE A 149 -7.50 -3.63 -17.62
CA PHE A 149 -7.39 -2.16 -17.67
C PHE A 149 -6.24 -1.67 -18.56
N ILE A 150 -5.18 -2.45 -18.72
CA ILE A 150 -4.03 -2.10 -19.55
C ILE A 150 -4.26 -2.47 -21.03
N ASP A 151 -4.96 -3.56 -21.31
CA ASP A 151 -5.17 -4.08 -22.66
C ASP A 151 -5.81 -3.07 -23.65
N PRO A 152 -6.74 -2.17 -23.26
CA PRO A 152 -7.25 -1.13 -24.16
C PRO A 152 -6.34 0.09 -24.34
N LEU A 153 -5.24 0.19 -23.62
CA LEU A 153 -4.31 1.33 -23.73
C LEU A 153 -3.43 1.24 -24.98
N PRO A 154 -2.88 2.37 -25.44
CA PRO A 154 -1.84 2.32 -26.49
C PRO A 154 -0.65 1.46 -26.04
N GLU A 155 -0.13 0.63 -26.96
CA GLU A 155 1.02 -0.27 -26.70
C GLU A 155 0.86 -1.18 -25.47
N PRO A 156 -0.25 -1.96 -25.35
CA PRO A 156 -0.64 -2.65 -24.12
C PRO A 156 0.42 -3.63 -23.62
N GLU A 157 1.11 -4.33 -24.50
CA GLU A 157 2.17 -5.29 -24.12
C GLU A 157 3.39 -4.56 -23.48
N ALA A 158 3.76 -3.41 -24.02
CA ALA A 158 4.84 -2.61 -23.46
C ALA A 158 4.45 -2.04 -22.09
N LYS A 159 3.21 -1.58 -21.94
CA LYS A 159 2.67 -1.07 -20.68
C LYS A 159 2.50 -2.17 -19.64
N TRP A 160 2.09 -3.37 -20.05
CA TRP A 160 2.03 -4.51 -19.14
C TRP A 160 3.41 -4.86 -18.58
N ARG A 161 4.44 -4.95 -19.43
CA ARG A 161 5.81 -5.18 -18.97
C ARG A 161 6.29 -4.09 -18.02
N LYS A 162 6.00 -2.84 -18.35
CA LYS A 162 6.36 -1.69 -17.51
C LYS A 162 5.65 -1.71 -16.16
N PHE A 163 4.37 -2.08 -16.14
CA PHE A 163 3.61 -2.27 -14.92
C PHE A 163 4.26 -3.33 -14.00
N LEU A 164 4.64 -4.47 -14.55
CA LEU A 164 5.34 -5.52 -13.79
C LEU A 164 6.72 -5.08 -13.31
N GLU A 165 7.45 -4.31 -14.11
CA GLU A 165 8.71 -3.70 -13.70
C GLU A 165 8.53 -2.73 -12.54
N PHE A 166 7.52 -1.85 -12.62
CA PHE A 166 7.21 -0.93 -11.54
C PHE A 166 6.82 -1.66 -10.26
N ASP A 167 5.98 -2.68 -10.33
CA ASP A 167 5.59 -3.52 -9.19
C ASP A 167 6.81 -4.18 -8.51
N SER A 168 7.73 -4.72 -9.31
CA SER A 168 8.99 -5.29 -8.82
C SER A 168 9.87 -4.22 -8.13
N ASN A 169 10.01 -3.06 -8.76
CA ASN A 169 10.81 -1.95 -8.23
C ASN A 169 10.18 -1.36 -6.95
N ILE A 170 8.84 -1.25 -6.88
CA ILE A 170 8.13 -0.87 -5.65
C ILE A 170 8.52 -1.82 -4.51
N THR A 171 8.42 -3.12 -4.74
CA THR A 171 8.74 -4.12 -3.72
C THR A 171 10.20 -4.01 -3.25
N ALA A 172 11.15 -3.86 -4.18
CA ALA A 172 12.55 -3.68 -3.86
C ALA A 172 12.81 -2.41 -3.04
N THR A 173 12.22 -1.29 -3.44
CA THR A 173 12.31 -0.01 -2.73
C THR A 173 11.72 -0.10 -1.32
N MET A 174 10.57 -0.76 -1.16
CA MET A 174 9.96 -0.98 0.16
C MET A 174 10.89 -1.75 1.09
N MET A 175 11.53 -2.82 0.59
CA MET A 175 12.46 -3.63 1.40
C MET A 175 13.69 -2.83 1.82
N GLU A 176 14.25 -2.01 0.93
CA GLU A 176 15.39 -1.14 1.23
C GLU A 176 15.00 -0.08 2.28
N GLU A 177 13.90 0.63 2.06
CA GLU A 177 13.43 1.66 3.00
C GLU A 177 13.05 1.07 4.37
N CYS A 178 12.48 -0.14 4.42
CA CYS A 178 12.21 -0.82 5.69
C CYS A 178 13.50 -1.08 6.46
N ARG A 179 14.55 -1.54 5.78
CA ARG A 179 15.86 -1.80 6.40
C ARG A 179 16.49 -0.50 6.92
N GLU A 180 16.49 0.55 6.11
CA GLU A 180 17.08 1.84 6.47
C GLU A 180 16.35 2.53 7.65
N ASN A 181 15.04 2.36 7.75
CA ASN A 181 14.22 3.01 8.76
C ASN A 181 13.82 2.09 9.92
N GLN A 182 14.47 0.92 10.05
CA GLN A 182 14.24 -0.05 11.13
C GLN A 182 12.75 -0.51 11.24
N ILE A 183 12.05 -0.53 10.12
CA ILE A 183 10.71 -1.10 10.02
C ILE A 183 10.83 -2.61 9.96
N ARG A 184 10.05 -3.32 10.77
CA ARG A 184 10.09 -4.77 10.81
C ARG A 184 9.49 -5.37 9.54
N VAL A 185 10.25 -6.24 8.88
CA VAL A 185 9.78 -7.05 7.75
C VAL A 185 9.45 -8.45 8.25
N LEU A 186 8.28 -8.97 7.89
CA LEU A 186 7.84 -10.33 8.18
C LEU A 186 7.63 -11.08 6.86
N SER A 187 8.51 -12.03 6.60
CA SER A 187 8.40 -12.93 5.45
C SER A 187 7.54 -14.14 5.82
N TRP A 188 6.66 -14.56 4.92
CA TRP A 188 5.92 -15.80 5.02
C TRP A 188 6.87 -17.00 4.97
N ALA A 189 6.74 -17.90 5.93
CA ALA A 189 7.41 -19.19 5.88
C ALA A 189 6.63 -20.17 5.00
N GLU A 190 7.32 -21.19 4.47
CA GLU A 190 6.66 -22.24 3.72
C GLU A 190 5.62 -22.96 4.59
N GLY A 191 4.38 -23.08 4.09
CA GLY A 191 3.28 -23.70 4.82
C GLY A 191 2.75 -22.89 6.03
N GLU A 192 3.19 -21.66 6.22
CA GLU A 192 2.69 -20.83 7.33
C GLU A 192 1.21 -20.49 7.16
N THR A 193 0.44 -20.65 8.24
CA THR A 193 -0.99 -20.32 8.25
C THR A 193 -1.23 -18.82 8.46
N VAL A 194 -2.41 -18.35 8.07
CA VAL A 194 -2.84 -16.96 8.28
C VAL A 194 -2.83 -16.59 9.77
N GLU A 195 -3.30 -17.50 10.63
CA GLU A 195 -3.36 -17.28 12.09
C GLU A 195 -1.96 -17.07 12.67
N ARG A 196 -0.99 -17.86 12.22
CA ARG A 196 0.40 -17.74 12.70
C ARG A 196 1.03 -16.43 12.23
N MET A 197 0.88 -16.06 10.96
CA MET A 197 1.38 -14.78 10.44
C MET A 197 0.68 -13.60 11.12
N ALA A 198 -0.63 -13.67 11.36
CA ALA A 198 -1.38 -12.65 12.09
C ALA A 198 -0.85 -12.49 13.52
N GLY A 199 -0.60 -13.58 14.24
CA GLY A 199 0.02 -13.54 15.57
C GLY A 199 1.39 -12.86 15.58
N ARG A 200 2.27 -13.21 14.63
CA ARG A 200 3.59 -12.56 14.46
C ARG A 200 3.45 -11.07 14.14
N THR A 201 2.45 -10.72 13.33
CA THR A 201 2.17 -9.33 12.97
C THR A 201 1.67 -8.54 14.17
N ALA A 202 0.75 -9.09 14.97
CA ALA A 202 0.28 -8.49 16.22
C ALA A 202 1.43 -8.23 17.19
N GLU A 203 2.29 -9.23 17.41
CA GLU A 203 3.48 -9.10 18.25
C GLU A 203 4.42 -8.00 17.73
N ALA A 204 4.67 -7.97 16.42
CA ALA A 204 5.53 -6.99 15.77
C ALA A 204 5.04 -5.55 15.96
N LEU A 205 3.73 -5.35 15.94
CA LEU A 205 3.05 -4.05 16.11
C LEU A 205 2.79 -3.70 17.59
N GLY A 206 3.07 -4.62 18.51
CA GLY A 206 2.77 -4.46 19.94
C GLY A 206 1.28 -4.39 20.23
N LEU A 207 0.46 -5.05 19.40
CA LEU A 207 -0.97 -5.24 19.65
C LEU A 207 -1.15 -6.39 20.67
N LYS A 208 -2.03 -6.21 21.62
CA LYS A 208 -2.37 -7.20 22.64
C LYS A 208 -3.81 -7.64 22.46
N GLU A 209 -4.06 -8.92 22.74
CA GLU A 209 -5.41 -9.45 22.94
C GLU A 209 -6.13 -8.79 24.12
#